data_885407d6438238161ac15fa2fcee5fd8
#
_entry.id   885407d6438238161ac15fa2fcee5fd8
#
_cell.length_a   1.000
_cell.length_b   1.000
_cell.length_c   1.000
_cell.angle_alpha   90.00
_cell.angle_beta   90.00
_cell.angle_gamma   90.00
#
_symmetry.space_group_name_H-M   'P 1'
#
loop_
_entity.id
_entity.type
_entity.pdbx_description
1 polymer ?
#
loop_
_entity_poly.entity_id
_entity_poly.type
_entity_poly.pdbx_seq_one_letter_code
_entity_poly.pdbx_strand_id
1 'polypeptide(L)' 'MVIHMPLYERIRNLREDKDLTQTDMAKILSCSQRVYSNYERGDIDIPTIILIKIADFHKVSIDYLLNRTDNPNTNK' A
#
# COMPACT_ATOMS: atom_id res chain seq x y z
N MET A 1 -8.52 4.79 25.29
CA MET A 1 -7.23 4.44 24.67
C MET A 1 -7.39 4.33 23.18
N VAL A 2 -6.53 4.96 22.46
CA VAL A 2 -6.54 4.87 21.01
C VAL A 2 -5.61 3.75 20.57
N ILE A 3 -6.15 2.76 19.88
CA ILE A 3 -5.32 1.74 19.28
C ILE A 3 -4.82 2.30 17.96
N HIS A 4 -3.53 2.55 17.90
CA HIS A 4 -2.95 3.08 16.69
C HIS A 4 -2.57 1.92 15.78
N MET A 5 -3.40 1.69 14.76
CA MET A 5 -3.09 0.72 13.72
C MET A 5 -2.74 1.48 12.46
N PRO A 6 -1.57 1.22 11.88
CA PRO A 6 -1.24 1.86 10.61
C PRO A 6 -2.27 1.48 9.56
N LEU A 7 -2.89 2.48 8.96
CA LEU A 7 -3.95 2.26 7.98
C LEU A 7 -3.44 1.45 6.78
N TYR A 8 -2.17 1.62 6.45
CA TYR A 8 -1.59 1.04 5.25
C TYR A 8 -0.60 -0.08 5.56
N GLU A 9 -0.81 -0.77 6.68
CA GLU A 9 0.10 -1.85 7.08
C GLU A 9 0.20 -2.96 6.04
N ARG A 10 -0.91 -3.28 5.37
CA ARG A 10 -0.90 -4.32 4.35
C ARG A 10 -0.05 -3.96 3.14
N ILE A 11 0.05 -2.68 2.82
CA ILE A 11 0.89 -2.23 1.72
C ILE A 11 2.34 -2.58 2.01
N ARG A 12 2.79 -2.32 3.22
CA ARG A 12 4.14 -2.70 3.64
C ARG A 12 4.31 -4.23 3.60
N ASN A 13 3.34 -4.96 4.15
CA ASN A 13 3.42 -6.41 4.21
C ASN A 13 3.51 -7.02 2.81
N LEU A 14 2.70 -6.52 1.87
CA LEU A 14 2.73 -7.00 0.49
C LEU A 14 4.08 -6.72 -0.16
N ARG A 15 4.65 -5.56 0.10
CA ARG A 15 5.97 -5.21 -0.42
C ARG A 15 7.02 -6.16 0.11
N GLU A 16 7.02 -6.39 1.42
CA GLU A 16 8.00 -7.26 2.06
C GLU A 16 7.87 -8.71 1.61
N ASP A 17 6.65 -9.17 1.37
CA ASP A 17 6.40 -10.52 0.87
C ASP A 17 7.03 -10.75 -0.50
N LYS A 18 7.22 -9.68 -1.27
CA LYS A 18 7.86 -9.77 -2.59
C LYS A 18 9.36 -9.45 -2.54
N ASP A 19 9.91 -9.26 -1.34
CA ASP A 19 11.32 -8.90 -1.16
C ASP A 19 11.69 -7.60 -1.86
N LEU A 20 10.74 -6.66 -1.92
CA LEU A 20 10.97 -5.35 -2.54
C LEU A 20 11.33 -4.33 -1.48
N THR A 21 12.24 -3.42 -1.82
CA THR A 21 12.57 -2.30 -0.96
C THR A 21 11.58 -1.16 -1.20
N GLN A 22 11.59 -0.17 -0.29
CA GLN A 22 10.80 1.04 -0.51
C GLN A 22 11.24 1.77 -1.77
N THR A 23 12.53 1.76 -2.06
CA THR A 23 13.05 2.37 -3.29
C THR A 23 12.51 1.67 -4.53
N ASP A 24 12.42 0.33 -4.49
CA ASP A 24 11.85 -0.41 -5.61
C ASP A 24 10.41 -0.01 -5.88
N MET A 25 9.60 0.06 -4.83
CA MET A 25 8.19 0.44 -4.99
C MET A 25 8.05 1.88 -5.45
N ALA A 26 8.91 2.77 -4.94
CA ALA A 26 8.88 4.17 -5.37
C ALA A 26 9.12 4.27 -6.88
N LYS A 27 10.04 3.50 -7.40
CA LYS A 27 10.30 3.48 -8.84
C LYS A 27 9.09 2.97 -9.62
N ILE A 28 8.47 1.90 -9.13
CA ILE A 28 7.27 1.34 -9.78
C ILE A 28 6.16 2.38 -9.82
N LEU A 29 6.02 3.17 -8.75
CA LEU A 29 4.96 4.17 -8.64
C LEU A 29 5.35 5.53 -9.18
N SER A 30 6.58 5.69 -9.66
CA SER A 30 7.10 6.95 -10.19
C SER A 30 7.09 8.08 -9.15
N CYS A 31 7.43 7.74 -7.92
CA CYS A 31 7.56 8.75 -6.85
C CYS A 31 8.91 8.57 -6.15
N SER A 32 9.23 9.49 -5.23
CA SER A 32 10.46 9.37 -4.47
C SER A 32 10.31 8.33 -3.37
N GLN A 33 11.43 7.77 -2.93
CA GLN A 33 11.44 6.83 -1.82
C GLN A 33 10.88 7.49 -0.56
N ARG A 34 11.17 8.77 -0.35
CA ARG A 34 10.68 9.51 0.81
C ARG A 34 9.16 9.59 0.81
N VAL A 35 8.57 9.92 -0.33
CA VAL A 35 7.12 9.99 -0.45
C VAL A 35 6.51 8.61 -0.23
N TYR A 36 7.07 7.58 -0.84
CA TYR A 36 6.56 6.24 -0.65
C TYR A 36 6.63 5.80 0.81
N SER A 37 7.74 6.11 1.49
CA SER A 37 7.89 5.81 2.91
C SER A 37 6.80 6.48 3.74
N ASN A 38 6.46 7.73 3.42
CA ASN A 38 5.38 8.44 4.11
C ASN A 38 4.02 7.77 3.87
N TYR A 39 3.81 7.20 2.69
CA TYR A 39 2.60 6.42 2.43
C TYR A 39 2.49 5.22 3.37
N GLU A 40 3.56 4.44 3.50
CA GLU A 40 3.52 3.25 4.35
C GLU A 40 3.30 3.60 5.82
N ARG A 41 3.87 4.71 6.27
CA ARG A 41 3.71 5.14 7.66
C ARG A 41 2.37 5.80 7.94
N GLY A 42 1.63 6.15 6.91
CA GLY A 42 0.38 6.86 7.09
C GLY A 42 0.55 8.34 7.39
N ASP A 43 1.75 8.89 7.18
CA ASP A 43 2.03 10.31 7.43
C ASP A 43 1.34 11.21 6.42
N ILE A 44 1.09 10.70 5.21
CA ILE A 44 0.34 11.41 4.18
C ILE A 44 -0.65 10.43 3.55
N ASP A 45 -1.76 10.95 3.07
CA ASP A 45 -2.75 10.13 2.38
C ASP A 45 -2.22 9.71 1.02
N ILE A 46 -2.60 8.51 0.61
CA ILE A 46 -2.23 7.99 -0.69
C ILE A 46 -3.27 8.46 -1.70
N PRO A 47 -2.86 9.18 -2.76
CA PRO A 47 -3.81 9.56 -3.80
C PRO A 47 -4.49 8.34 -4.41
N THR A 48 -5.74 8.49 -4.82
CA THR A 48 -6.53 7.39 -5.35
C THR A 48 -5.82 6.69 -6.50
N ILE A 49 -5.22 7.44 -7.41
CA ILE A 49 -4.55 6.85 -8.57
C ILE A 49 -3.36 5.97 -8.12
N ILE A 50 -2.68 6.37 -7.06
CA ILE A 50 -1.56 5.59 -6.52
C ILE A 50 -2.08 4.33 -5.83
N LEU A 51 -3.20 4.42 -5.11
CA LEU A 51 -3.83 3.23 -4.52
C LEU A 51 -4.18 2.21 -5.59
N ILE A 52 -4.72 2.67 -6.72
CA ILE A 52 -5.07 1.79 -7.83
C ILE A 52 -3.81 1.12 -8.37
N LYS A 53 -2.72 1.87 -8.53
CA LYS A 53 -1.46 1.31 -9.03
C LYS A 53 -0.89 0.26 -8.08
N ILE A 54 -0.96 0.51 -6.78
CA ILE A 54 -0.48 -0.44 -5.77
C ILE A 54 -1.33 -1.71 -5.82
N ALA A 55 -2.65 -1.55 -5.86
CA ALA A 55 -3.56 -2.69 -5.91
C ALA A 55 -3.32 -3.52 -7.17
N ASP A 56 -3.17 -2.86 -8.32
CA ASP A 56 -2.93 -3.56 -9.58
C ASP A 56 -1.59 -4.29 -9.55
N PHE A 57 -0.56 -3.64 -9.02
CA PHE A 57 0.77 -4.25 -8.95
C PHE A 57 0.74 -5.52 -8.10
N HIS A 58 0.07 -5.47 -6.95
CA HIS A 58 -0.01 -6.63 -6.04
C HIS A 58 -1.15 -7.57 -6.41
N LYS A 59 -1.99 -7.21 -7.37
CA LYS A 59 -3.14 -8.01 -7.81
C LYS A 59 -4.11 -8.28 -6.68
N VAL A 60 -4.39 -7.25 -5.91
CA VAL A 60 -5.35 -7.31 -4.80
C VAL A 60 -6.35 -6.17 -4.96
N SER A 61 -7.46 -6.25 -4.21
CA SER A 61 -8.45 -5.19 -4.22
C SER A 61 -7.98 -4.01 -3.37
N ILE A 62 -8.51 -2.82 -3.65
CA ILE A 62 -8.25 -1.64 -2.82
C ILE A 62 -8.81 -1.86 -1.42
N ASP A 63 -9.97 -2.52 -1.31
CA ASP A 63 -10.54 -2.84 0.01
C ASP A 63 -9.57 -3.67 0.84
N TYR A 64 -8.87 -4.61 0.23
CA TYR A 64 -7.88 -5.41 0.94
C TYR A 64 -6.71 -4.53 1.39
N LEU A 65 -6.24 -3.63 0.53
CA LEU A 65 -5.13 -2.72 0.90
C LEU A 65 -5.49 -1.87 2.11
N LEU A 66 -6.74 -1.47 2.22
CA LEU A 66 -7.20 -0.56 3.27
C LEU A 66 -7.76 -1.30 4.48
N ASN A 67 -7.55 -2.61 4.56
CA ASN A 67 -8.01 -3.43 5.69
C ASN A 67 -9.52 -3.48 5.85
N ARG A 68 -10.26 -3.31 4.76
CA ARG A 68 -11.72 -3.36 4.80
C ARG A 68 -12.25 -4.78 4.57
N THR A 69 -11.41 -5.68 4.09
CA THR A 69 -11.75 -7.08 3.88
C THR A 69 -10.48 -7.91 4.03
N ASP A 70 -10.64 -9.17 4.40
CA ASP A 70 -9.54 -10.13 4.44
C ASP A 70 -9.39 -10.88 3.13
N ASN A 71 -10.29 -10.64 2.17
CA ASN A 71 -10.24 -11.30 0.88
C ASN A 71 -9.47 -10.42 -0.11
N PRO A 72 -8.30 -10.86 -0.58
CA PRO A 72 -7.50 -10.03 -1.50
C PRO A 72 -8.06 -9.97 -2.92
N ASN A 73 -8.99 -10.85 -3.26
CA ASN A 73 -9.48 -10.93 -4.63
C ASN A 73 -10.26 -9.68 -5.02
N THR A 74 -10.05 -9.24 -6.25
CA THR A 74 -10.85 -8.13 -6.76
C THR A 74 -12.27 -8.61 -7.04
N ASN A 75 -13.23 -7.77 -6.71
CA ASN A 75 -14.62 -8.02 -7.04
C ASN A 75 -14.86 -7.66 -8.50
N LYS A 76 -15.55 -8.51 -9.15
CA LYS A 76 -15.98 -8.25 -10.52
C LYS A 76 -17.47 -8.29 -10.63
#